data_c9f2c2154ae06efe349265594cd60911
#
_entry.id   c9f2c2154ae06efe349265594cd60911
#
_cell.length_a   1.000
_cell.length_b   1.000
_cell.length_c   1.000
_cell.angle_alpha   90.00
_cell.angle_beta   90.00
_cell.angle_gamma   90.00
#
_symmetry.space_group_name_H-M   'P 1'
#
loop_
_entity.id
_entity.type
_entity.pdbx_description
1 polymer ?
#
loop_
_entity_poly.entity_id
_entity_poly.type
_entity_poly.pdbx_seq_one_letter_code
_entity_poly.pdbx_strand_id
1 'polypeptide(L)'
;MKKLVITFLIILGFAMRAFAFVFEADGIYYCTSGYSVSPEVWVVSCSQPEHNCYSGDVVIPETVTYEGVTYTVTQILNNAFQDCTELTSVSIPNTMTTIMQFAFLGCTSLDSIHIPNSVTSLNATAFNNTGWFNNQPEECILYLDGWCLGHKGEAPLVELNIDEGTLRVAENAFMECETLVSVTLPNSLISISPYAFERCYELKDVEFGESIEKIMFGAFVGCHKLEEAILPASVTTIESFVFSGCYNLSNLVLPNSITTIGDYAFEYCTSLPHVTLPNAITEINVGVFESSGLKTITIPEGVTTIGASAFFECDSLTAVTISQSVTEIKYAAFAHNQSLATVTCLGNVPATLHKTSHITCFDESCNAALIVPCGCVDIYDSSDWGEVFWHIMEDCSFTHEHHQMINVYPNPTSEIITIEGIEPAEVQVYNTFGQLVKSVQGTKAINVGTMPEGMYLLRIADKKGNAFLERIVKE
;
A
#
# COMPACT_ATOMS: atom_id res chain seq x y z
N MET A 1 11.07 58.19 -1.52
CA MET A 1 11.25 57.60 -0.18
C MET A 1 10.64 56.21 -0.15
N LYS A 2 11.13 55.26 -0.98
CA LYS A 2 10.72 53.83 -1.00
C LYS A 2 11.90 52.85 -1.19
N LYS A 3 13.14 53.29 -0.80
CA LYS A 3 14.38 52.47 -0.98
C LYS A 3 15.11 52.13 0.33
N LEU A 4 14.44 52.18 1.48
CA LEU A 4 15.17 52.04 2.76
C LEU A 4 14.63 50.93 3.69
N VAL A 5 13.97 49.92 3.20
CA VAL A 5 13.49 48.81 4.06
C VAL A 5 14.10 47.44 3.70
N ILE A 6 14.79 47.33 2.55
CA ILE A 6 15.29 46.02 2.08
C ILE A 6 16.74 45.71 2.50
N THR A 7 17.50 46.66 3.03
CA THR A 7 18.97 46.49 3.29
C THR A 7 19.28 45.98 4.70
N PHE A 8 18.31 45.69 5.57
CA PHE A 8 18.58 45.26 6.95
C PHE A 8 18.32 43.77 7.25
N LEU A 9 17.97 42.96 6.23
CA LEU A 9 17.63 41.54 6.41
C LEU A 9 18.69 40.57 5.89
N ILE A 10 19.85 41.02 5.49
CA ILE A 10 20.94 40.18 4.90
C ILE A 10 21.96 39.64 5.93
N ILE A 11 21.89 40.01 7.21
CA ILE A 11 22.93 39.68 8.20
C ILE A 11 22.51 38.76 9.35
N LEU A 12 21.30 38.23 9.35
CA LEU A 12 20.92 37.20 10.31
C LEU A 12 20.53 35.95 9.56
N GLY A 13 21.43 34.95 9.51
CA GLY A 13 21.23 33.62 8.96
C GLY A 13 20.18 32.84 9.73
N PHE A 14 18.91 33.26 9.63
CA PHE A 14 17.73 32.51 10.05
C PHE A 14 16.85 32.29 8.83
N ALA A 15 16.49 31.02 8.60
CA ALA A 15 15.60 30.57 7.57
C ALA A 15 14.47 31.58 7.32
N MET A 16 14.54 32.33 6.22
CA MET A 16 13.35 32.98 5.67
C MET A 16 12.33 31.85 5.44
N ARG A 17 11.27 31.78 6.23
CA ARG A 17 10.07 31.06 5.85
C ARG A 17 9.62 31.70 4.54
N ALA A 18 9.89 31.05 3.43
CA ALA A 18 9.39 31.50 2.14
C ALA A 18 7.86 31.43 2.23
N PHE A 19 7.21 32.59 2.22
CA PHE A 19 5.75 32.66 2.05
C PHE A 19 5.45 32.29 0.60
N ALA A 20 4.46 31.44 0.37
CA ALA A 20 3.94 31.22 -0.97
C ALA A 20 3.50 32.59 -1.54
N PHE A 21 3.97 32.92 -2.73
CA PHE A 21 3.56 34.12 -3.44
C PHE A 21 3.28 33.81 -4.91
N VAL A 22 2.41 34.58 -5.51
CA VAL A 22 2.05 34.49 -6.93
C VAL A 22 2.76 35.60 -7.69
N PHE A 23 3.29 35.28 -8.86
CA PHE A 23 3.88 36.23 -9.80
C PHE A 23 3.52 35.88 -11.24
N GLU A 24 3.66 36.85 -12.13
CA GLU A 24 3.50 36.63 -13.56
C GLU A 24 4.86 36.75 -14.26
N ALA A 25 5.09 35.85 -15.20
CA ALA A 25 6.21 35.95 -16.15
C ALA A 25 5.77 35.41 -17.52
N ASP A 26 6.07 36.17 -18.57
CA ASP A 26 5.75 35.83 -19.97
C ASP A 26 4.26 35.44 -20.19
N GLY A 27 3.35 36.10 -19.47
CA GLY A 27 1.90 35.90 -19.58
C GLY A 27 1.37 34.67 -18.84
N ILE A 28 2.22 33.96 -18.07
CA ILE A 28 1.83 32.82 -17.25
C ILE A 28 1.96 33.20 -15.78
N TYR A 29 0.98 32.78 -14.96
CA TYR A 29 0.98 33.00 -13.53
C TYR A 29 1.54 31.78 -12.80
N TYR A 30 2.43 32.03 -11.86
CA TYR A 30 3.13 31.02 -11.09
C TYR A 30 2.97 31.25 -9.59
N CYS A 31 2.89 30.16 -8.82
CA CYS A 31 2.93 30.18 -7.36
C CYS A 31 4.14 29.42 -6.86
N THR A 32 4.83 29.96 -5.84
CA THR A 32 5.92 29.26 -5.16
C THR A 32 5.37 28.36 -4.07
N SER A 33 6.05 27.21 -3.83
CA SER A 33 5.82 26.44 -2.60
C SER A 33 6.49 27.19 -1.44
N GLY A 34 5.75 27.64 -0.47
CA GLY A 34 6.31 28.33 0.71
C GLY A 34 7.27 27.49 1.59
N TYR A 35 7.54 26.22 1.23
CA TYR A 35 8.28 25.24 2.05
C TYR A 35 9.35 24.44 1.31
N SER A 36 9.55 24.65 0.02
CA SER A 36 10.49 23.85 -0.78
C SER A 36 11.94 24.31 -0.58
N VAL A 37 12.84 23.35 -0.36
CA VAL A 37 14.30 23.57 -0.36
C VAL A 37 14.79 23.78 -1.79
N SER A 38 14.05 23.31 -2.80
CA SER A 38 14.30 23.51 -4.24
C SER A 38 13.46 24.69 -4.76
N PRO A 39 14.01 25.51 -5.64
CA PRO A 39 13.26 26.60 -6.26
C PRO A 39 12.29 26.04 -7.31
N GLU A 40 11.12 25.60 -6.89
CA GLU A 40 10.05 25.10 -7.74
C GLU A 40 8.87 26.07 -7.75
N VAL A 41 8.18 26.14 -8.89
CA VAL A 41 6.95 26.87 -9.05
C VAL A 41 5.89 26.04 -9.78
N TRP A 42 4.67 26.42 -9.55
CA TRP A 42 3.49 25.76 -10.09
C TRP A 42 2.68 26.75 -10.92
N VAL A 43 2.16 26.33 -12.06
CA VAL A 43 1.26 27.13 -12.87
C VAL A 43 -0.08 27.26 -12.16
N VAL A 44 -0.59 28.50 -12.07
CA VAL A 44 -1.87 28.80 -11.41
C VAL A 44 -2.76 29.63 -12.31
N SER A 45 -4.03 29.74 -11.94
CA SER A 45 -4.96 30.66 -12.60
C SER A 45 -4.51 32.11 -12.41
N CYS A 46 -4.89 32.96 -13.35
CA CYS A 46 -4.69 34.40 -13.21
C CYS A 46 -5.50 34.95 -12.02
N SER A 47 -5.01 36.00 -11.41
CA SER A 47 -5.64 36.65 -10.25
C SER A 47 -6.87 37.50 -10.58
N GLN A 48 -7.39 37.43 -11.83
CA GLN A 48 -8.58 38.15 -12.25
C GLN A 48 -9.86 37.35 -11.97
N PRO A 49 -10.97 37.98 -11.60
CA PRO A 49 -12.19 37.25 -11.27
C PRO A 49 -12.92 36.64 -12.50
N GLU A 50 -12.43 36.88 -13.71
CA GLU A 50 -12.91 36.26 -14.94
C GLU A 50 -11.87 35.21 -15.39
N HIS A 51 -12.20 33.93 -15.29
CA HIS A 51 -11.32 32.78 -15.51
C HIS A 51 -10.73 32.63 -16.93
N ASN A 52 -10.88 33.55 -17.84
CA ASN A 52 -10.47 33.46 -19.25
C ASN A 52 -9.22 34.30 -19.56
N CYS A 53 -8.10 34.02 -18.90
CA CYS A 53 -6.88 34.82 -19.06
C CYS A 53 -5.85 34.26 -20.01
N TYR A 54 -5.98 32.99 -20.42
CA TYR A 54 -5.07 32.36 -21.37
C TYR A 54 -5.80 32.13 -22.72
N SER A 55 -5.18 32.53 -23.80
CA SER A 55 -5.74 32.39 -25.16
C SER A 55 -4.66 32.02 -26.16
N GLY A 56 -5.07 31.44 -27.30
CA GLY A 56 -4.15 31.04 -28.37
C GLY A 56 -3.23 29.89 -27.92
N ASP A 57 -1.97 29.95 -28.33
CA ASP A 57 -0.97 28.92 -28.05
C ASP A 57 -0.15 29.30 -26.82
N VAL A 58 -0.18 28.49 -25.80
CA VAL A 58 0.57 28.67 -24.55
C VAL A 58 1.73 27.67 -24.47
N VAL A 59 2.94 28.16 -24.21
CA VAL A 59 4.13 27.34 -24.00
C VAL A 59 4.56 27.48 -22.55
N ILE A 60 4.39 26.44 -21.75
CA ILE A 60 4.89 26.40 -20.37
C ILE A 60 6.38 26.06 -20.44
N PRO A 61 7.28 26.95 -19.93
CA PRO A 61 8.71 26.70 -19.97
C PRO A 61 9.15 25.69 -18.89
N GLU A 62 10.30 25.04 -19.09
CA GLU A 62 10.91 24.18 -18.06
C GLU A 62 11.31 24.97 -16.80
N THR A 63 11.74 26.23 -16.99
CA THR A 63 12.19 27.11 -15.92
C THR A 63 11.71 28.54 -16.15
N VAL A 64 11.49 29.27 -15.07
CA VAL A 64 11.15 30.70 -15.09
C VAL A 64 12.05 31.47 -14.12
N THR A 65 12.47 32.67 -14.50
CA THR A 65 13.29 33.52 -13.63
C THR A 65 12.47 34.71 -13.13
N TYR A 66 12.41 34.83 -11.80
CA TYR A 66 11.73 35.95 -11.14
C TYR A 66 12.62 36.56 -10.06
N GLU A 67 12.82 37.87 -10.08
CA GLU A 67 13.69 38.61 -9.16
C GLU A 67 15.12 38.03 -9.01
N GLY A 68 15.66 37.48 -10.08
CA GLY A 68 17.02 36.90 -10.11
C GLY A 68 17.12 35.47 -9.60
N VAL A 69 16.01 34.85 -9.21
CA VAL A 69 15.93 33.41 -8.87
C VAL A 69 15.32 32.64 -10.02
N THR A 70 15.96 31.55 -10.43
CA THR A 70 15.44 30.65 -11.45
C THR A 70 14.73 29.48 -10.78
N TYR A 71 13.46 29.27 -11.16
CA TYR A 71 12.59 28.22 -10.64
C TYR A 71 12.34 27.17 -11.70
N THR A 72 12.23 25.91 -11.31
CA THR A 72 11.76 24.82 -12.17
C THR A 72 10.23 24.75 -12.12
N VAL A 73 9.57 24.63 -13.28
CA VAL A 73 8.11 24.52 -13.37
C VAL A 73 7.74 23.04 -13.33
N THR A 74 7.04 22.61 -12.26
CA THR A 74 6.82 21.18 -11.98
C THR A 74 5.37 20.75 -11.90
N GLN A 75 4.43 21.68 -11.71
CA GLN A 75 3.00 21.34 -11.54
C GLN A 75 2.09 22.33 -12.22
N ILE A 76 0.92 21.85 -12.68
CA ILE A 76 -0.23 22.66 -13.06
C ILE A 76 -1.28 22.45 -11.97
N LEU A 77 -1.59 23.51 -11.22
CA LEU A 77 -2.49 23.43 -10.07
C LEU A 77 -3.96 23.37 -10.48
N ASN A 78 -4.82 23.16 -9.48
CA ASN A 78 -6.27 23.12 -9.66
C ASN A 78 -6.77 24.40 -10.38
N ASN A 79 -7.61 24.20 -11.38
CA ASN A 79 -8.26 25.29 -12.14
C ASN A 79 -7.29 26.24 -12.85
N ALA A 80 -6.03 25.88 -13.07
CA ALA A 80 -5.00 26.79 -13.61
C ALA A 80 -5.41 27.44 -14.96
N PHE A 81 -6.03 26.69 -15.85
CA PHE A 81 -6.54 27.13 -17.16
C PHE A 81 -8.06 26.99 -17.27
N GLN A 82 -8.78 26.88 -16.14
CA GLN A 82 -10.22 26.68 -16.16
C GLN A 82 -10.93 27.76 -16.98
N ASP A 83 -11.88 27.32 -17.82
CA ASP A 83 -12.73 28.18 -18.67
C ASP A 83 -11.97 29.09 -19.65
N CYS A 84 -10.69 28.77 -19.96
CA CYS A 84 -9.93 29.43 -21.01
C CYS A 84 -10.43 28.97 -22.39
N THR A 85 -11.61 29.45 -22.79
CA THR A 85 -12.32 28.99 -23.99
C THR A 85 -11.62 29.33 -25.31
N GLU A 86 -10.71 30.31 -25.32
CA GLU A 86 -9.90 30.70 -26.47
C GLU A 86 -8.50 30.06 -26.49
N LEU A 87 -8.16 29.21 -25.51
CA LEU A 87 -6.91 28.45 -25.46
C LEU A 87 -6.93 27.35 -26.53
N THR A 88 -6.02 27.41 -27.51
CA THR A 88 -6.01 26.50 -28.67
C THR A 88 -4.98 25.40 -28.53
N SER A 89 -3.84 25.65 -27.89
CA SER A 89 -2.83 24.65 -27.60
C SER A 89 -2.05 24.96 -26.34
N VAL A 90 -1.55 23.91 -25.68
CA VAL A 90 -0.64 23.99 -24.53
C VAL A 90 0.55 23.05 -24.74
N SER A 91 1.77 23.59 -24.68
CA SER A 91 3.00 22.81 -24.63
C SER A 91 3.41 22.62 -23.19
N ILE A 92 3.43 21.38 -22.71
CA ILE A 92 3.78 20.98 -21.34
C ILE A 92 5.23 20.50 -21.34
N PRO A 93 6.12 21.05 -20.46
CA PRO A 93 7.53 20.70 -20.46
C PRO A 93 7.81 19.34 -19.75
N ASN A 94 8.98 18.74 -20.05
CA ASN A 94 9.40 17.48 -19.44
C ASN A 94 9.80 17.60 -17.94
N THR A 95 9.78 18.79 -17.36
CA THR A 95 9.92 19.01 -15.91
C THR A 95 8.58 18.84 -15.17
N MET A 96 7.46 18.77 -15.91
CA MET A 96 6.12 18.63 -15.32
C MET A 96 5.94 17.24 -14.71
N THR A 97 5.52 17.20 -13.46
CA THR A 97 5.26 15.95 -12.72
C THR A 97 3.80 15.75 -12.35
N THR A 98 3.03 16.86 -12.25
CA THR A 98 1.66 16.81 -11.74
C THR A 98 0.73 17.74 -12.51
N ILE A 99 -0.46 17.23 -12.88
CA ILE A 99 -1.58 18.01 -13.44
C ILE A 99 -2.80 17.74 -12.57
N MET A 100 -3.26 18.79 -11.89
CA MET A 100 -4.28 18.67 -10.85
C MET A 100 -5.72 18.77 -11.41
N GLN A 101 -6.67 18.63 -10.48
CA GLN A 101 -8.12 18.66 -10.75
C GLN A 101 -8.53 19.94 -11.50
N PHE A 102 -9.35 19.75 -12.54
CA PHE A 102 -9.94 20.84 -13.34
C PHE A 102 -8.90 21.76 -14.01
N ALA A 103 -7.65 21.33 -14.14
CA ALA A 103 -6.58 22.18 -14.67
C ALA A 103 -6.94 22.85 -16.00
N PHE A 104 -7.63 22.15 -16.90
CA PHE A 104 -8.07 22.64 -18.21
C PHE A 104 -9.59 22.54 -18.40
N LEU A 105 -10.37 22.41 -17.30
CA LEU A 105 -11.83 22.33 -17.38
C LEU A 105 -12.40 23.46 -18.22
N GLY A 106 -13.24 23.14 -19.23
CA GLY A 106 -13.95 24.13 -20.02
C GLY A 106 -13.10 24.86 -21.09
N CYS A 107 -11.85 24.41 -21.35
CA CYS A 107 -11.04 24.93 -22.48
C CYS A 107 -11.57 24.38 -23.80
N THR A 108 -12.70 24.90 -24.27
CA THR A 108 -13.47 24.32 -25.38
C THR A 108 -12.78 24.39 -26.75
N SER A 109 -11.76 25.24 -26.92
CA SER A 109 -10.93 25.31 -28.13
C SER A 109 -9.67 24.42 -28.08
N LEU A 110 -9.40 23.75 -26.95
CA LEU A 110 -8.24 22.86 -26.79
C LEU A 110 -8.59 21.47 -27.34
N ASP A 111 -8.42 21.30 -28.66
CA ASP A 111 -8.78 20.05 -29.36
C ASP A 111 -7.75 18.92 -29.23
N SER A 112 -6.52 19.24 -28.87
CA SER A 112 -5.45 18.28 -28.68
C SER A 112 -4.52 18.72 -27.55
N ILE A 113 -4.00 17.74 -26.81
CA ILE A 113 -3.04 17.97 -25.74
C ILE A 113 -2.12 16.75 -25.67
N HIS A 114 -0.86 16.97 -25.31
CA HIS A 114 0.12 15.93 -25.10
C HIS A 114 0.63 15.94 -23.66
N ILE A 115 0.59 14.79 -23.01
CA ILE A 115 1.05 14.58 -21.63
C ILE A 115 2.46 14.01 -21.67
N PRO A 116 3.51 14.73 -21.21
CA PRO A 116 4.85 14.20 -21.16
C PRO A 116 4.98 12.99 -20.22
N ASN A 117 5.90 12.07 -20.53
CA ASN A 117 6.15 10.89 -19.69
C ASN A 117 6.65 11.21 -18.26
N SER A 118 7.11 12.43 -18.03
CA SER A 118 7.51 12.95 -16.72
C SER A 118 6.33 13.12 -15.76
N VAL A 119 5.10 13.27 -16.29
CA VAL A 119 3.90 13.36 -15.46
C VAL A 119 3.63 12.01 -14.80
N THR A 120 3.64 12.01 -13.48
CA THR A 120 3.40 10.82 -12.65
C THR A 120 2.11 10.92 -11.82
N SER A 121 1.51 12.12 -11.76
CA SER A 121 0.21 12.38 -11.11
C SER A 121 -0.68 13.21 -12.04
N LEU A 122 -1.82 12.64 -12.40
CA LEU A 122 -2.81 13.24 -13.29
C LEU A 122 -4.20 12.99 -12.73
N ASN A 123 -4.95 14.08 -12.50
CA ASN A 123 -6.34 13.96 -12.10
C ASN A 123 -7.26 13.74 -13.31
N ALA A 124 -8.16 12.79 -13.22
CA ALA A 124 -9.08 12.42 -14.31
C ALA A 124 -9.92 13.57 -14.85
N THR A 125 -10.29 14.52 -14.00
CA THR A 125 -11.15 15.66 -14.37
C THR A 125 -10.39 16.83 -14.99
N ALA A 126 -9.06 16.71 -15.12
CA ALA A 126 -8.23 17.81 -15.62
C ALA A 126 -8.65 18.33 -16.99
N PHE A 127 -9.21 17.49 -17.84
CA PHE A 127 -9.56 17.79 -19.24
C PHE A 127 -11.07 17.78 -19.52
N ASN A 128 -11.90 17.76 -18.49
CA ASN A 128 -13.37 17.78 -18.69
C ASN A 128 -13.80 19.01 -19.48
N ASN A 129 -14.73 18.81 -20.42
CA ASN A 129 -15.27 19.87 -21.28
C ASN A 129 -14.22 20.63 -22.12
N THR A 130 -13.03 20.08 -22.34
CA THR A 130 -12.11 20.57 -23.38
C THR A 130 -12.63 20.21 -24.77
N GLY A 131 -12.09 20.86 -25.82
CA GLY A 131 -12.36 20.43 -27.21
C GLY A 131 -11.99 18.95 -27.42
N TRP A 132 -10.83 18.51 -26.93
CA TRP A 132 -10.42 17.10 -26.96
C TRP A 132 -11.46 16.17 -26.31
N PHE A 133 -11.93 16.50 -25.09
CA PHE A 133 -12.95 15.71 -24.38
C PHE A 133 -14.27 15.64 -25.15
N ASN A 134 -14.73 16.79 -25.66
CA ASN A 134 -16.00 16.90 -26.37
C ASN A 134 -15.99 16.15 -27.70
N ASN A 135 -14.82 16.03 -28.34
CA ASN A 135 -14.62 15.28 -29.58
C ASN A 135 -14.54 13.76 -29.37
N GLN A 136 -14.43 13.26 -28.12
CA GLN A 136 -14.51 11.83 -27.84
C GLN A 136 -15.94 11.31 -28.02
N PRO A 137 -16.12 10.05 -28.45
CA PRO A 137 -17.44 9.41 -28.51
C PRO A 137 -18.17 9.52 -27.16
N GLU A 138 -19.50 9.57 -27.22
CA GLU A 138 -20.30 9.33 -26.01
C GLU A 138 -20.18 7.85 -25.61
N GLU A 139 -20.31 7.55 -24.31
CA GLU A 139 -20.21 6.20 -23.75
C GLU A 139 -18.88 5.49 -24.11
N CYS A 140 -17.75 6.10 -23.74
CA CYS A 140 -16.43 5.52 -23.98
C CYS A 140 -15.50 5.65 -22.75
N ILE A 141 -14.49 4.81 -22.72
CA ILE A 141 -13.36 4.98 -21.80
C ILE A 141 -12.38 5.98 -22.44
N LEU A 142 -11.92 6.94 -21.65
CA LEU A 142 -11.05 8.03 -22.10
C LEU A 142 -9.59 7.63 -21.93
N TYR A 143 -8.84 7.68 -23.03
CA TYR A 143 -7.40 7.41 -23.05
C TYR A 143 -6.62 8.60 -23.61
N LEU A 144 -5.50 8.95 -22.97
CA LEU A 144 -4.60 10.00 -23.41
C LEU A 144 -3.15 9.68 -23.02
N ASP A 145 -2.25 9.52 -24.00
CA ASP A 145 -0.81 9.32 -23.81
C ASP A 145 -0.45 8.27 -22.73
N GLY A 146 -1.09 7.10 -22.78
CA GLY A 146 -0.87 6.01 -21.84
C GLY A 146 -1.59 6.15 -20.50
N TRP A 147 -2.45 7.16 -20.34
CA TRP A 147 -3.35 7.32 -19.21
C TRP A 147 -4.76 6.86 -19.54
N CYS A 148 -5.39 6.15 -18.61
CA CYS A 148 -6.84 5.94 -18.58
C CYS A 148 -7.45 7.01 -17.66
N LEU A 149 -8.29 7.89 -18.22
CA LEU A 149 -8.85 9.05 -17.53
C LEU A 149 -10.28 8.82 -17.00
N GLY A 150 -10.85 7.63 -17.22
CA GLY A 150 -12.18 7.31 -16.74
C GLY A 150 -13.20 7.09 -17.84
N HIS A 151 -14.47 7.14 -17.49
CA HIS A 151 -15.60 6.92 -18.38
C HIS A 151 -16.29 8.23 -18.75
N LYS A 152 -16.55 8.44 -20.05
CA LYS A 152 -17.42 9.50 -20.55
C LYS A 152 -18.77 8.90 -20.90
N GLY A 153 -19.84 9.43 -20.35
CA GLY A 153 -21.21 8.98 -20.60
C GLY A 153 -22.02 8.82 -19.33
N GLU A 154 -23.33 8.56 -19.50
CA GLU A 154 -24.30 8.38 -18.42
C GLU A 154 -24.71 6.89 -18.25
N ALA A 155 -24.34 6.02 -19.20
CA ALA A 155 -24.70 4.60 -19.12
C ALA A 155 -23.97 3.93 -17.94
N PRO A 156 -24.65 3.01 -17.23
CA PRO A 156 -24.03 2.26 -16.14
C PRO A 156 -22.82 1.46 -16.63
N LEU A 157 -21.63 1.74 -16.09
CA LEU A 157 -20.43 0.96 -16.34
C LEU A 157 -20.44 -0.25 -15.41
N VAL A 158 -20.66 -1.46 -15.96
CA VAL A 158 -20.75 -2.71 -15.18
C VAL A 158 -19.44 -3.50 -15.24
N GLU A 159 -18.84 -3.57 -16.41
CA GLU A 159 -17.58 -4.26 -16.66
C GLU A 159 -16.59 -3.30 -17.30
N LEU A 160 -15.37 -3.24 -16.78
CA LEU A 160 -14.31 -2.39 -17.29
C LEU A 160 -13.12 -3.25 -17.73
N ASN A 161 -12.80 -3.19 -19.02
CA ASN A 161 -11.57 -3.74 -19.55
C ASN A 161 -10.69 -2.59 -20.03
N ILE A 162 -9.57 -2.34 -19.33
CA ILE A 162 -8.63 -1.28 -19.71
C ILE A 162 -7.72 -1.80 -20.81
N ASP A 163 -7.55 -1.00 -21.88
CA ASP A 163 -6.81 -1.39 -23.07
C ASP A 163 -5.31 -1.59 -22.79
N GLU A 164 -4.72 -2.62 -23.45
CA GLU A 164 -3.27 -2.81 -23.45
C GLU A 164 -2.54 -1.59 -24.03
N GLY A 165 -1.38 -1.26 -23.45
CA GLY A 165 -0.65 -0.03 -23.73
C GLY A 165 -0.96 1.11 -22.76
N THR A 166 -2.00 0.96 -21.93
CA THR A 166 -2.24 1.87 -20.80
C THR A 166 -1.18 1.65 -19.74
N LEU A 167 -0.53 2.73 -19.31
CA LEU A 167 0.54 2.70 -18.31
C LEU A 167 0.03 3.08 -16.91
N ARG A 168 -0.99 3.93 -16.83
CA ARG A 168 -1.54 4.46 -15.57
C ARG A 168 -3.04 4.67 -15.65
N VAL A 169 -3.72 4.42 -14.54
CA VAL A 169 -5.10 4.88 -14.30
C VAL A 169 -5.00 6.20 -13.54
N ALA A 170 -5.68 7.24 -14.00
CA ALA A 170 -5.61 8.57 -13.42
C ALA A 170 -6.28 8.63 -12.03
N GLU A 171 -5.93 9.67 -11.26
CA GLU A 171 -6.54 9.95 -9.96
C GLU A 171 -8.04 10.22 -10.12
N ASN A 172 -8.87 9.58 -9.32
CA ASN A 172 -10.35 9.62 -9.34
C ASN A 172 -10.99 9.12 -10.65
N ALA A 173 -10.30 8.36 -11.50
CA ALA A 173 -10.78 8.01 -12.83
C ALA A 173 -12.14 7.28 -12.84
N PHE A 174 -12.38 6.40 -11.88
CA PHE A 174 -13.62 5.64 -11.71
C PHE A 174 -14.20 5.79 -10.29
N MET A 175 -13.87 6.91 -9.62
CA MET A 175 -14.40 7.20 -8.30
C MET A 175 -15.94 7.20 -8.33
N GLU A 176 -16.56 6.52 -7.34
CA GLU A 176 -18.01 6.42 -7.19
C GLU A 176 -18.74 5.78 -8.40
N CYS A 177 -18.04 4.94 -9.18
CA CYS A 177 -18.69 4.09 -10.18
C CYS A 177 -19.49 2.98 -9.49
N GLU A 178 -20.65 3.33 -8.93
CA GLU A 178 -21.46 2.44 -8.08
C GLU A 178 -21.98 1.18 -8.77
N THR A 179 -22.00 1.15 -10.10
CA THR A 179 -22.48 0.01 -10.89
C THR A 179 -21.37 -0.94 -11.36
N LEU A 180 -20.10 -0.56 -11.15
CA LEU A 180 -18.95 -1.32 -11.62
C LEU A 180 -18.78 -2.62 -10.80
N VAL A 181 -18.84 -3.77 -11.48
CA VAL A 181 -18.78 -5.11 -10.87
C VAL A 181 -17.42 -5.76 -11.07
N SER A 182 -16.82 -5.59 -12.24
CA SER A 182 -15.52 -6.20 -12.56
C SER A 182 -14.60 -5.27 -13.33
N VAL A 183 -13.29 -5.41 -13.06
CA VAL A 183 -12.21 -4.66 -13.71
C VAL A 183 -11.12 -5.61 -14.16
N THR A 184 -10.73 -5.52 -15.44
CA THR A 184 -9.51 -6.16 -15.96
C THR A 184 -8.47 -5.09 -16.24
N LEU A 185 -7.33 -5.18 -15.56
CA LEU A 185 -6.19 -4.26 -15.71
C LEU A 185 -5.14 -4.88 -16.64
N PRO A 186 -4.62 -4.12 -17.63
CA PRO A 186 -3.70 -4.68 -18.63
C PRO A 186 -2.31 -4.98 -18.05
N ASN A 187 -1.58 -5.87 -18.71
CA ASN A 187 -0.20 -6.19 -18.33
C ASN A 187 0.78 -5.02 -18.50
N SER A 188 0.44 -4.03 -19.30
CA SER A 188 1.23 -2.81 -19.46
C SER A 188 1.11 -1.81 -18.31
N LEU A 189 0.11 -1.99 -17.43
CA LEU A 189 -0.19 -1.04 -16.35
C LEU A 189 0.91 -1.06 -15.28
N ILE A 190 1.47 0.11 -14.96
CA ILE A 190 2.56 0.28 -13.99
C ILE A 190 2.02 0.73 -12.62
N SER A 191 0.98 1.57 -12.61
CA SER A 191 0.43 2.08 -11.37
C SER A 191 -1.06 2.41 -11.44
N ILE A 192 -1.71 2.28 -10.29
CA ILE A 192 -3.10 2.71 -10.05
C ILE A 192 -3.02 3.94 -9.17
N SER A 193 -3.47 5.10 -9.68
CA SER A 193 -3.37 6.39 -8.98
C SER A 193 -4.32 6.49 -7.79
N PRO A 194 -4.14 7.53 -6.94
CA PRO A 194 -5.00 7.71 -5.76
C PRO A 194 -6.48 7.75 -6.11
N TYR A 195 -7.28 7.08 -5.29
CA TYR A 195 -8.74 7.07 -5.38
C TYR A 195 -9.32 6.60 -6.73
N ALA A 196 -8.52 5.91 -7.56
CA ALA A 196 -8.94 5.54 -8.92
C ALA A 196 -10.25 4.75 -8.98
N PHE A 197 -10.50 3.90 -7.97
CA PHE A 197 -11.73 3.09 -7.82
C PHE A 197 -12.39 3.32 -6.45
N GLU A 198 -12.20 4.50 -5.83
CA GLU A 198 -12.83 4.82 -4.55
C GLU A 198 -14.34 4.65 -4.63
N ARG A 199 -14.93 3.97 -3.63
CA ARG A 199 -16.39 3.77 -3.50
C ARG A 199 -17.07 3.12 -4.70
N CYS A 200 -16.36 2.27 -5.43
CA CYS A 200 -16.99 1.34 -6.36
C CYS A 200 -17.69 0.25 -5.55
N TYR A 201 -18.85 0.56 -4.95
CA TYR A 201 -19.52 -0.28 -3.95
C TYR A 201 -19.88 -1.69 -4.44
N GLU A 202 -20.16 -1.83 -5.75
CA GLU A 202 -20.52 -3.10 -6.37
C GLU A 202 -19.31 -3.86 -6.92
N LEU A 203 -18.10 -3.26 -6.91
CA LEU A 203 -16.89 -3.89 -7.44
C LEU A 203 -16.55 -5.15 -6.64
N LYS A 204 -16.58 -6.27 -7.34
CA LYS A 204 -16.42 -7.61 -6.78
C LYS A 204 -15.10 -8.25 -7.19
N ASP A 205 -14.73 -8.12 -8.45
CA ASP A 205 -13.61 -8.81 -9.05
C ASP A 205 -12.64 -7.81 -9.70
N VAL A 206 -11.35 -7.95 -9.41
CA VAL A 206 -10.26 -7.18 -10.05
C VAL A 206 -9.19 -8.14 -10.53
N GLU A 207 -9.00 -8.20 -11.84
CA GLU A 207 -7.87 -8.90 -12.45
C GLU A 207 -6.69 -7.92 -12.60
N PHE A 208 -5.62 -8.15 -11.82
CA PHE A 208 -4.45 -7.29 -11.80
C PHE A 208 -3.46 -7.69 -12.90
N GLY A 209 -3.00 -6.71 -13.70
CA GLY A 209 -1.93 -6.91 -14.68
C GLY A 209 -0.56 -7.16 -14.04
N GLU A 210 0.29 -7.90 -14.71
CA GLU A 210 1.56 -8.44 -14.19
C GLU A 210 2.68 -7.40 -13.98
N SER A 211 2.51 -6.14 -14.44
CA SER A 211 3.53 -5.09 -14.35
C SER A 211 3.24 -4.01 -13.29
N ILE A 212 2.17 -4.15 -12.53
CA ILE A 212 1.79 -3.15 -11.53
C ILE A 212 2.83 -3.13 -10.40
N GLU A 213 3.51 -2.00 -10.24
CA GLU A 213 4.52 -1.79 -9.19
C GLU A 213 3.93 -1.13 -7.93
N LYS A 214 2.94 -0.24 -8.12
CA LYS A 214 2.37 0.58 -7.04
C LYS A 214 0.86 0.66 -7.12
N ILE A 215 0.23 0.46 -5.96
CA ILE A 215 -1.19 0.77 -5.74
C ILE A 215 -1.21 1.94 -4.76
N MET A 216 -1.67 3.09 -5.26
CA MET A 216 -1.51 4.36 -4.57
C MET A 216 -2.67 4.63 -3.62
N PHE A 217 -2.56 5.70 -2.85
CA PHE A 217 -3.43 6.07 -1.74
C PHE A 217 -4.92 5.87 -2.04
N GLY A 218 -5.60 5.08 -1.22
CA GLY A 218 -7.04 4.86 -1.29
C GLY A 218 -7.58 4.31 -2.61
N ALA A 219 -6.75 3.68 -3.46
CA ALA A 219 -7.13 3.30 -4.82
C ALA A 219 -8.41 2.44 -4.90
N PHE A 220 -8.68 1.60 -3.89
CA PHE A 220 -9.89 0.76 -3.78
C PHE A 220 -10.64 1.00 -2.46
N VAL A 221 -10.44 2.17 -1.82
CA VAL A 221 -11.11 2.46 -0.55
C VAL A 221 -12.63 2.42 -0.71
N GLY A 222 -13.31 1.69 0.17
CA GLY A 222 -14.76 1.55 0.16
C GLY A 222 -15.31 0.64 -0.96
N CYS A 223 -14.51 -0.21 -1.57
CA CYS A 223 -15.00 -1.26 -2.48
C CYS A 223 -15.62 -2.40 -1.66
N HIS A 224 -16.83 -2.17 -1.15
CA HIS A 224 -17.48 -3.01 -0.14
C HIS A 224 -17.64 -4.49 -0.55
N LYS A 225 -17.87 -4.74 -1.84
CA LYS A 225 -18.11 -6.09 -2.36
C LYS A 225 -16.88 -6.79 -2.90
N LEU A 226 -15.71 -6.16 -2.87
CA LEU A 226 -14.47 -6.79 -3.33
C LEU A 226 -14.20 -8.05 -2.50
N GLU A 227 -14.19 -9.22 -3.17
CA GLU A 227 -14.03 -10.52 -2.51
C GLU A 227 -12.58 -10.98 -2.49
N GLU A 228 -11.82 -10.62 -3.51
CA GLU A 228 -10.47 -11.12 -3.73
C GLU A 228 -9.51 -10.02 -4.21
N ALA A 229 -8.26 -10.06 -3.71
CA ALA A 229 -7.14 -9.26 -4.20
C ALA A 229 -5.89 -10.15 -4.29
N ILE A 230 -5.59 -10.66 -5.49
CA ILE A 230 -4.38 -11.42 -5.79
C ILE A 230 -3.41 -10.48 -6.48
N LEU A 231 -2.43 -9.98 -5.72
CA LEU A 231 -1.49 -9.00 -6.24
C LEU A 231 -0.33 -9.66 -6.97
N PRO A 232 0.08 -9.14 -8.16
CA PRO A 232 1.17 -9.72 -8.94
C PRO A 232 2.54 -9.51 -8.27
N ALA A 233 3.52 -10.33 -8.67
CA ALA A 233 4.88 -10.31 -8.11
C ALA A 233 5.65 -9.01 -8.38
N SER A 234 5.15 -8.15 -9.24
CA SER A 234 5.70 -6.82 -9.54
C SER A 234 5.38 -5.77 -8.47
N VAL A 235 4.33 -5.97 -7.67
CA VAL A 235 3.92 -4.99 -6.64
C VAL A 235 4.96 -4.90 -5.55
N THR A 236 5.48 -3.70 -5.32
CA THR A 236 6.46 -3.40 -4.27
C THR A 236 5.89 -2.53 -3.16
N THR A 237 4.84 -1.77 -3.45
CA THR A 237 4.26 -0.79 -2.52
C THR A 237 2.74 -0.80 -2.59
N ILE A 238 2.13 -0.91 -1.43
CA ILE A 238 0.71 -0.63 -1.17
C ILE A 238 0.70 0.61 -0.29
N GLU A 239 0.11 1.71 -0.78
CA GLU A 239 0.03 2.96 0.00
C GLU A 239 -1.11 2.90 1.05
N SER A 240 -1.30 4.02 1.77
CA SER A 240 -2.29 4.07 2.85
C SER A 240 -3.73 3.96 2.32
N PHE A 241 -4.61 3.34 3.09
CA PHE A 241 -6.05 3.17 2.84
C PHE A 241 -6.41 2.40 1.57
N VAL A 242 -5.49 1.71 0.89
CA VAL A 242 -5.73 1.12 -0.44
C VAL A 242 -6.96 0.23 -0.46
N PHE A 243 -7.14 -0.66 0.51
CA PHE A 243 -8.29 -1.56 0.63
C PHE A 243 -9.12 -1.30 1.90
N SER A 244 -9.02 -0.10 2.49
CA SER A 244 -9.83 0.25 3.67
C SER A 244 -11.31 0.20 3.32
N GLY A 245 -12.11 -0.44 4.19
CA GLY A 245 -13.55 -0.62 3.97
C GLY A 245 -13.92 -1.65 2.90
N CYS A 246 -13.00 -2.52 2.48
CA CYS A 246 -13.32 -3.67 1.63
C CYS A 246 -13.92 -4.80 2.50
N TYR A 247 -15.15 -4.60 2.97
CA TYR A 247 -15.79 -5.47 3.98
C TYR A 247 -15.86 -6.95 3.58
N ASN A 248 -16.02 -7.25 2.29
CA ASN A 248 -16.15 -8.62 1.78
C ASN A 248 -14.82 -9.26 1.38
N LEU A 249 -13.70 -8.53 1.49
CA LEU A 249 -12.38 -9.06 1.12
C LEU A 249 -12.05 -10.26 2.00
N SER A 250 -12.10 -11.45 1.42
CA SER A 250 -11.89 -12.72 2.12
C SER A 250 -10.65 -13.47 1.66
N ASN A 251 -10.12 -13.14 0.48
CA ASN A 251 -8.92 -13.72 -0.09
C ASN A 251 -7.94 -12.60 -0.48
N LEU A 252 -6.84 -12.48 0.27
CA LEU A 252 -5.77 -11.52 0.03
C LEU A 252 -4.45 -12.25 -0.14
N VAL A 253 -3.83 -12.12 -1.32
CA VAL A 253 -2.51 -12.68 -1.61
C VAL A 253 -1.51 -11.54 -1.82
N LEU A 254 -0.56 -11.42 -0.91
CA LEU A 254 0.52 -10.43 -0.92
C LEU A 254 1.82 -11.09 -1.40
N PRO A 255 2.42 -10.62 -2.51
CA PRO A 255 3.70 -11.15 -2.98
C PRO A 255 4.87 -10.73 -2.06
N ASN A 256 5.93 -11.54 -2.03
CA ASN A 256 7.13 -11.25 -1.23
C ASN A 256 7.95 -10.03 -1.73
N SER A 257 7.62 -9.48 -2.88
CA SER A 257 8.20 -8.24 -3.41
C SER A 257 7.78 -6.98 -2.66
N ILE A 258 6.67 -7.05 -1.90
CA ILE A 258 6.18 -5.90 -1.14
C ILE A 258 7.14 -5.58 0.00
N THR A 259 7.62 -4.33 -0.01
CA THR A 259 8.48 -3.76 1.04
C THR A 259 7.76 -2.77 1.93
N THR A 260 6.61 -2.25 1.49
CA THR A 260 5.85 -1.22 2.20
C THR A 260 4.35 -1.49 2.09
N ILE A 261 3.68 -1.51 3.25
CA ILE A 261 2.22 -1.50 3.39
C ILE A 261 1.88 -0.25 4.21
N GLY A 262 1.16 0.69 3.62
CA GLY A 262 0.83 1.98 4.22
C GLY A 262 -0.18 1.89 5.37
N ASP A 263 -0.37 3.01 6.07
CA ASP A 263 -1.32 3.12 7.17
C ASP A 263 -2.74 2.76 6.74
N TYR A 264 -3.47 2.02 7.56
CA TYR A 264 -4.88 1.66 7.35
C TYR A 264 -5.15 0.91 6.05
N ALA A 265 -4.14 0.26 5.46
CA ALA A 265 -4.25 -0.34 4.13
C ALA A 265 -5.35 -1.40 4.01
N PHE A 266 -5.65 -2.14 5.07
CA PHE A 266 -6.67 -3.19 5.17
C PHE A 266 -7.62 -2.97 6.36
N GLU A 267 -7.77 -1.72 6.77
CA GLU A 267 -8.73 -1.32 7.80
C GLU A 267 -10.15 -1.74 7.40
N TYR A 268 -10.96 -2.23 8.33
CA TYR A 268 -12.33 -2.70 8.09
C TYR A 268 -12.48 -3.84 7.06
N CYS A 269 -11.43 -4.61 6.76
CA CYS A 269 -11.55 -5.85 5.97
C CYS A 269 -12.17 -6.96 6.84
N THR A 270 -13.44 -6.81 7.22
CA THR A 270 -14.10 -7.63 8.25
C THR A 270 -14.28 -9.10 7.86
N SER A 271 -14.23 -9.42 6.57
CA SER A 271 -14.31 -10.80 6.07
C SER A 271 -12.94 -11.46 5.87
N LEU A 272 -11.81 -10.80 6.15
CA LEU A 272 -10.46 -11.31 5.92
C LEU A 272 -10.01 -12.22 7.08
N PRO A 273 -10.02 -13.55 6.94
CA PRO A 273 -9.72 -14.44 8.07
C PRO A 273 -8.23 -14.67 8.27
N HIS A 274 -7.44 -14.55 7.22
CA HIS A 274 -6.02 -14.86 7.21
C HIS A 274 -5.27 -14.00 6.19
N VAL A 275 -4.05 -13.65 6.50
CA VAL A 275 -3.10 -13.04 5.58
C VAL A 275 -1.70 -13.55 5.89
N THR A 276 -0.89 -13.77 4.86
CA THR A 276 0.54 -14.01 4.99
C THR A 276 1.26 -12.71 4.69
N LEU A 277 1.97 -12.17 5.67
CA LEU A 277 2.74 -10.93 5.51
C LEU A 277 4.02 -11.19 4.72
N PRO A 278 4.40 -10.27 3.80
CA PRO A 278 5.67 -10.38 3.07
C PRO A 278 6.89 -10.32 4.00
N ASN A 279 7.92 -11.11 3.70
CA ASN A 279 9.13 -11.13 4.54
C ASN A 279 10.03 -9.90 4.39
N ALA A 280 9.78 -9.05 3.38
CA ALA A 280 10.59 -7.87 3.10
C ALA A 280 10.14 -6.61 3.87
N ILE A 281 8.99 -6.64 4.55
CA ILE A 281 8.55 -5.50 5.36
C ILE A 281 9.36 -5.42 6.65
N THR A 282 9.67 -4.20 7.09
CA THR A 282 10.44 -3.93 8.32
C THR A 282 9.58 -3.37 9.45
N GLU A 283 8.38 -2.95 9.14
CA GLU A 283 7.39 -2.46 10.10
C GLU A 283 5.97 -2.81 9.65
N ILE A 284 5.07 -2.93 10.61
CA ILE A 284 3.63 -2.93 10.39
C ILE A 284 3.15 -1.54 10.78
N ASN A 285 2.65 -0.80 9.79
CA ASN A 285 2.29 0.60 9.96
C ASN A 285 1.01 0.80 10.81
N VAL A 286 0.61 2.05 10.99
CA VAL A 286 -0.55 2.43 11.82
C VAL A 286 -1.83 1.85 11.24
N GLY A 287 -2.64 1.18 12.07
CA GLY A 287 -3.99 0.72 11.72
C GLY A 287 -4.08 -0.25 10.54
N VAL A 288 -2.98 -0.88 10.10
CA VAL A 288 -2.94 -1.68 8.84
C VAL A 288 -4.09 -2.68 8.76
N PHE A 289 -4.44 -3.33 9.87
CA PHE A 289 -5.53 -4.31 9.97
C PHE A 289 -6.59 -3.92 11.00
N GLU A 290 -6.70 -2.64 11.33
CA GLU A 290 -7.71 -2.17 12.29
C GLU A 290 -9.10 -2.64 11.90
N SER A 291 -9.85 -3.20 12.86
CA SER A 291 -11.22 -3.73 12.67
C SER A 291 -11.33 -4.80 11.56
N SER A 292 -10.26 -5.55 11.30
CA SER A 292 -10.28 -6.64 10.32
C SER A 292 -10.79 -7.96 10.93
N GLY A 293 -11.20 -8.90 10.05
CA GLY A 293 -11.70 -10.21 10.45
C GLY A 293 -10.63 -11.26 10.74
N LEU A 294 -9.36 -10.85 10.92
CA LEU A 294 -8.24 -11.77 11.14
C LEU A 294 -8.46 -12.67 12.35
N LYS A 295 -8.25 -13.97 12.15
CA LYS A 295 -8.33 -14.98 13.21
C LYS A 295 -6.99 -15.26 13.85
N THR A 296 -5.94 -15.24 13.06
CA THR A 296 -4.55 -15.44 13.52
C THR A 296 -3.62 -14.58 12.68
N ILE A 297 -2.51 -14.16 13.30
CA ILE A 297 -1.45 -13.46 12.58
C ILE A 297 -0.08 -13.91 13.07
N THR A 298 0.85 -14.05 12.14
CA THR A 298 2.27 -14.26 12.42
C THR A 298 3.04 -13.06 11.88
N ILE A 299 3.76 -12.39 12.78
CA ILE A 299 4.65 -11.28 12.44
C ILE A 299 5.95 -11.86 11.91
N PRO A 300 6.35 -11.55 10.65
CA PRO A 300 7.55 -12.17 10.05
C PRO A 300 8.85 -11.66 10.68
N GLU A 301 9.91 -12.43 10.49
CA GLU A 301 11.26 -11.99 10.82
C GLU A 301 11.64 -10.77 9.95
N GLY A 302 12.37 -9.82 10.55
CA GLY A 302 12.69 -8.53 9.91
C GLY A 302 11.81 -7.39 10.36
N VAL A 303 10.57 -7.63 10.79
CA VAL A 303 9.71 -6.60 11.40
C VAL A 303 10.27 -6.22 12.75
N THR A 304 10.59 -4.95 12.93
CA THR A 304 11.13 -4.39 14.19
C THR A 304 10.09 -3.62 15.00
N THR A 305 9.06 -3.11 14.33
CA THR A 305 8.04 -2.25 14.95
C THR A 305 6.64 -2.67 14.52
N ILE A 306 5.74 -2.79 15.48
CA ILE A 306 4.29 -2.90 15.26
C ILE A 306 3.67 -1.55 15.58
N GLY A 307 3.07 -0.92 14.58
CA GLY A 307 2.49 0.43 14.63
C GLY A 307 1.30 0.56 15.56
N ALA A 308 0.93 1.78 15.86
CA ALA A 308 -0.24 2.07 16.67
C ALA A 308 -1.51 1.53 16.02
N SER A 309 -2.41 0.96 16.79
CA SER A 309 -3.69 0.40 16.33
C SER A 309 -3.57 -0.65 15.21
N ALA A 310 -2.39 -1.21 14.94
CA ALA A 310 -2.15 -2.09 13.77
C ALA A 310 -3.13 -3.27 13.68
N PHE A 311 -3.59 -3.78 14.81
CA PHE A 311 -4.59 -4.85 14.96
C PHE A 311 -5.66 -4.46 16.01
N PHE A 312 -6.03 -3.18 16.06
CA PHE A 312 -7.05 -2.70 16.97
C PHE A 312 -8.44 -3.20 16.55
N GLU A 313 -9.28 -3.62 17.52
CA GLU A 313 -10.65 -4.13 17.27
C GLU A 313 -10.73 -5.31 16.27
N CYS A 314 -9.70 -6.15 16.18
CA CYS A 314 -9.80 -7.41 15.43
C CYS A 314 -10.54 -8.45 16.28
N ASP A 315 -11.85 -8.32 16.41
CA ASP A 315 -12.68 -9.13 17.32
C ASP A 315 -12.58 -10.65 17.12
N SER A 316 -12.20 -11.09 15.93
CA SER A 316 -12.00 -12.50 15.58
C SER A 316 -10.59 -13.02 15.90
N LEU A 317 -9.65 -12.17 16.32
CA LEU A 317 -8.25 -12.51 16.52
C LEU A 317 -8.08 -13.36 17.80
N THR A 318 -7.70 -14.63 17.59
CA THR A 318 -7.54 -15.60 18.69
C THR A 318 -6.08 -15.86 19.04
N ALA A 319 -5.15 -15.71 18.09
CA ALA A 319 -3.75 -15.97 18.32
C ALA A 319 -2.83 -15.04 17.51
N VAL A 320 -1.76 -14.59 18.17
CA VAL A 320 -0.69 -13.77 17.58
C VAL A 320 0.65 -14.43 17.83
N THR A 321 1.48 -14.53 16.80
CA THR A 321 2.89 -14.92 16.93
C THR A 321 3.78 -13.73 16.59
N ILE A 322 4.63 -13.33 17.53
CA ILE A 322 5.52 -12.18 17.42
C ILE A 322 6.95 -12.68 17.25
N SER A 323 7.59 -12.35 16.13
CA SER A 323 8.97 -12.75 15.83
C SER A 323 9.97 -12.13 16.80
N GLN A 324 11.15 -12.73 16.89
CA GLN A 324 12.23 -12.24 17.76
C GLN A 324 12.81 -10.90 17.33
N SER A 325 12.58 -10.48 16.09
CA SER A 325 13.04 -9.20 15.55
C SER A 325 12.26 -7.99 16.07
N VAL A 326 11.03 -8.21 16.59
CA VAL A 326 10.18 -7.11 17.09
C VAL A 326 10.76 -6.54 18.37
N THR A 327 11.08 -5.25 18.36
CA THR A 327 11.63 -4.51 19.49
C THR A 327 10.65 -3.50 20.10
N GLU A 328 9.66 -3.08 19.33
CA GLU A 328 8.67 -2.09 19.76
C GLU A 328 7.25 -2.43 19.33
N ILE A 329 6.30 -2.29 20.25
CA ILE A 329 4.86 -2.38 19.98
C ILE A 329 4.24 -1.06 20.44
N LYS A 330 3.61 -0.35 19.50
CA LYS A 330 3.04 0.98 19.76
C LYS A 330 1.68 0.86 20.46
N TYR A 331 1.18 2.00 20.98
CA TYR A 331 -0.07 2.03 21.71
C TYR A 331 -1.25 1.46 20.91
N ALA A 332 -2.16 0.80 21.60
CA ALA A 332 -3.39 0.16 21.08
C ALA A 332 -3.15 -0.90 19.98
N ALA A 333 -1.91 -1.34 19.74
CA ALA A 333 -1.60 -2.22 18.60
C ALA A 333 -2.45 -3.50 18.57
N PHE A 334 -2.81 -4.03 19.73
CA PHE A 334 -3.67 -5.22 19.90
C PHE A 334 -4.82 -4.97 20.90
N ALA A 335 -5.18 -3.72 21.16
CA ALA A 335 -6.27 -3.42 22.09
C ALA A 335 -7.63 -3.74 21.48
N HIS A 336 -8.62 -3.99 22.33
CA HIS A 336 -10.01 -4.35 21.99
C HIS A 336 -10.16 -5.67 21.20
N ASN A 337 -9.21 -6.61 21.38
CA ASN A 337 -9.27 -7.96 20.78
C ASN A 337 -9.91 -8.96 21.77
N GLN A 338 -11.22 -8.96 21.89
CA GLN A 338 -11.95 -9.72 22.93
C GLN A 338 -11.78 -11.24 22.81
N SER A 339 -11.49 -11.75 21.61
CA SER A 339 -11.28 -13.18 21.35
C SER A 339 -9.84 -13.63 21.55
N LEU A 340 -8.89 -12.72 21.84
CA LEU A 340 -7.48 -13.05 21.94
C LEU A 340 -7.20 -14.01 23.09
N ALA A 341 -6.78 -15.23 22.72
CA ALA A 341 -6.54 -16.31 23.68
C ALA A 341 -5.04 -16.59 23.89
N THR A 342 -4.20 -16.30 22.88
CA THR A 342 -2.78 -16.64 22.93
C THR A 342 -1.93 -15.58 22.24
N VAL A 343 -0.86 -15.17 22.91
CA VAL A 343 0.22 -14.37 22.33
C VAL A 343 1.52 -15.16 22.50
N THR A 344 2.17 -15.50 21.39
CA THR A 344 3.45 -16.21 21.38
C THR A 344 4.55 -15.26 20.99
N CYS A 345 5.52 -15.04 21.87
CA CYS A 345 6.74 -14.27 21.59
C CYS A 345 7.90 -15.22 21.32
N LEU A 346 8.60 -15.03 20.20
CA LEU A 346 9.77 -15.85 19.84
C LEU A 346 11.09 -15.22 20.31
N GLY A 347 11.05 -13.96 20.79
CA GLY A 347 12.21 -13.23 21.28
C GLY A 347 12.59 -13.61 22.73
N ASN A 348 13.89 -13.74 22.99
CA ASN A 348 14.39 -13.93 24.35
C ASN A 348 14.35 -12.63 25.19
N VAL A 349 14.18 -11.50 24.54
CA VAL A 349 14.07 -10.17 25.16
C VAL A 349 12.69 -9.62 24.83
N PRO A 350 11.92 -9.18 25.83
CA PRO A 350 10.61 -8.58 25.60
C PRO A 350 10.71 -7.32 24.73
N ALA A 351 9.82 -7.16 23.76
CA ALA A 351 9.65 -5.91 23.04
C ALA A 351 9.14 -4.82 23.99
N THR A 352 9.52 -3.57 23.74
CA THR A 352 9.01 -2.41 24.49
C THR A 352 7.53 -2.20 24.16
N LEU A 353 6.68 -2.18 25.18
CA LEU A 353 5.26 -1.84 25.05
C LEU A 353 5.07 -0.35 25.30
N HIS A 354 4.60 0.38 24.25
CA HIS A 354 4.28 1.78 24.39
C HIS A 354 2.86 1.95 24.94
N LYS A 355 2.72 2.77 25.99
CA LYS A 355 1.44 3.08 26.63
C LYS A 355 1.23 4.59 26.75
N THR A 356 0.00 5.04 26.69
CA THR A 356 -0.41 6.39 27.09
C THR A 356 -1.03 6.33 28.47
N SER A 357 -1.49 7.47 29.03
CA SER A 357 -2.16 7.49 30.33
C SER A 357 -3.44 6.67 30.40
N HIS A 358 -4.00 6.26 29.24
CA HIS A 358 -5.32 5.60 29.16
C HIS A 358 -5.40 4.44 28.17
N ILE A 359 -4.37 4.21 27.37
CA ILE A 359 -4.36 3.19 26.31
C ILE A 359 -3.04 2.43 26.35
N THR A 360 -3.13 1.12 26.51
CA THR A 360 -2.01 0.17 26.46
C THR A 360 -1.93 -0.49 25.07
N CYS A 361 -0.91 -1.32 24.83
CA CYS A 361 -0.79 -2.08 23.57
C CYS A 361 -1.81 -3.21 23.48
N PHE A 362 -2.21 -3.76 24.62
CA PHE A 362 -3.23 -4.78 24.82
C PHE A 362 -4.25 -4.24 25.82
N ASP A 363 -5.41 -4.85 25.95
CA ASP A 363 -6.38 -4.48 26.99
C ASP A 363 -5.82 -4.73 28.40
N GLU A 364 -6.13 -3.86 29.36
CA GLU A 364 -5.66 -3.96 30.75
C GLU A 364 -6.09 -5.26 31.46
N SER A 365 -7.09 -5.96 30.91
CA SER A 365 -7.60 -7.23 31.42
C SER A 365 -7.48 -8.34 30.38
N CYS A 366 -6.39 -8.35 29.61
CA CYS A 366 -6.15 -9.37 28.61
C CYS A 366 -6.07 -10.76 29.25
N ASN A 367 -7.06 -11.62 28.94
CA ASN A 367 -7.08 -13.00 29.45
C ASN A 367 -6.25 -13.97 28.59
N ALA A 368 -5.53 -13.48 27.60
CA ALA A 368 -4.70 -14.30 26.74
C ALA A 368 -3.54 -14.90 27.53
N ALA A 369 -3.16 -16.12 27.20
CA ALA A 369 -1.91 -16.71 27.65
C ALA A 369 -0.74 -16.14 26.85
N LEU A 370 0.31 -15.69 27.53
CA LEU A 370 1.56 -15.30 26.92
C LEU A 370 2.50 -16.53 26.92
N ILE A 371 2.94 -16.91 25.74
CA ILE A 371 3.92 -18.00 25.54
C ILE A 371 5.26 -17.38 25.16
N VAL A 372 6.30 -17.68 25.93
CA VAL A 372 7.65 -17.14 25.76
C VAL A 372 8.67 -18.25 25.59
N PRO A 373 9.87 -17.98 25.06
CA PRO A 373 10.93 -18.99 24.96
C PRO A 373 11.34 -19.55 26.33
N CYS A 374 11.85 -20.76 26.30
CA CYS A 374 12.31 -21.50 27.50
C CYS A 374 13.32 -20.67 28.33
N GLY A 375 13.05 -20.55 29.62
CA GLY A 375 13.88 -19.77 30.55
C GLY A 375 13.66 -18.26 30.49
N CYS A 376 12.65 -17.77 29.74
CA CYS A 376 12.39 -16.35 29.60
C CYS A 376 11.21 -15.84 30.44
N VAL A 377 10.52 -16.70 31.22
CA VAL A 377 9.37 -16.29 32.04
C VAL A 377 9.73 -15.12 32.96
N ASP A 378 10.82 -15.21 33.73
CA ASP A 378 11.19 -14.18 34.71
C ASP A 378 11.46 -12.80 34.06
N ILE A 379 12.07 -12.78 32.85
CA ILE A 379 12.37 -11.52 32.17
C ILE A 379 11.11 -10.87 31.60
N TYR A 380 10.16 -11.66 31.10
CA TYR A 380 8.87 -11.16 30.65
C TYR A 380 7.98 -10.71 31.81
N ASP A 381 7.91 -11.49 32.89
CA ASP A 381 7.13 -11.16 34.09
C ASP A 381 7.61 -9.89 34.79
N SER A 382 8.93 -9.66 34.79
CA SER A 382 9.52 -8.44 35.39
C SER A 382 9.46 -7.19 34.48
N SER A 383 8.94 -7.31 33.26
CA SER A 383 8.78 -6.22 32.28
C SER A 383 7.33 -5.70 32.24
N ASP A 384 7.07 -4.69 31.36
CA ASP A 384 5.71 -4.20 31.10
C ASP A 384 4.73 -5.31 30.63
N TRP A 385 5.25 -6.43 30.13
CA TRP A 385 4.45 -7.59 29.73
C TRP A 385 3.80 -8.29 30.94
N GLY A 386 4.50 -8.37 32.08
CA GLY A 386 3.94 -8.91 33.33
C GLY A 386 2.83 -8.06 33.92
N GLU A 387 2.76 -6.76 33.60
CA GLU A 387 1.64 -5.90 33.98
C GLU A 387 0.35 -6.21 33.18
N VAL A 388 0.50 -6.76 31.96
CA VAL A 388 -0.60 -7.03 31.02
C VAL A 388 -1.07 -8.48 31.08
N PHE A 389 -0.13 -9.44 31.15
CA PHE A 389 -0.43 -10.87 31.05
C PHE A 389 -0.30 -11.58 32.40
N TRP A 390 -1.42 -12.13 32.87
CA TRP A 390 -1.48 -12.84 34.15
C TRP A 390 -1.03 -14.31 34.05
N HIS A 391 -0.97 -14.85 32.86
CA HIS A 391 -0.54 -16.22 32.58
C HIS A 391 0.61 -16.20 31.58
N ILE A 392 1.84 -16.27 32.11
CA ILE A 392 3.06 -16.39 31.32
C ILE A 392 3.54 -17.83 31.39
N MET A 393 3.68 -18.48 30.27
CA MET A 393 4.14 -19.87 30.15
C MET A 393 5.35 -19.91 29.23
N GLU A 394 6.27 -20.86 29.49
CA GLU A 394 7.38 -21.09 28.58
C GLU A 394 7.07 -22.23 27.62
N ASP A 395 7.51 -22.10 26.39
CA ASP A 395 7.57 -23.19 25.43
C ASP A 395 9.00 -23.59 25.21
N CYS A 396 9.38 -24.72 25.83
CA CYS A 396 10.70 -25.28 25.69
C CYS A 396 10.86 -26.17 24.45
N SER A 397 9.83 -26.30 23.63
CA SER A 397 9.95 -26.96 22.31
C SER A 397 10.76 -26.13 21.32
N PHE A 398 10.91 -24.83 21.57
CA PHE A 398 11.72 -23.88 20.80
C PHE A 398 13.14 -23.69 21.41
N THR A 399 13.73 -24.68 22.08
CA THR A 399 15.08 -24.52 22.59
C THR A 399 16.05 -24.27 21.43
N HIS A 400 16.64 -23.08 21.43
CA HIS A 400 17.72 -22.68 20.56
C HIS A 400 19.02 -23.44 20.87
N GLU A 401 19.09 -24.69 20.45
CA GLU A 401 20.39 -25.33 20.22
C GLU A 401 20.45 -25.79 18.76
N HIS A 402 21.24 -25.03 18.01
CA HIS A 402 21.56 -25.19 16.59
C HIS A 402 20.48 -24.78 15.60
N HIS A 403 20.57 -23.53 15.08
CA HIS A 403 20.18 -23.22 13.71
C HIS A 403 20.98 -24.11 12.74
N GLN A 404 20.62 -25.37 12.65
CA GLN A 404 20.92 -26.18 11.51
C GLN A 404 19.90 -25.72 10.47
N MET A 405 20.33 -24.87 9.53
CA MET A 405 19.46 -24.42 8.43
C MET A 405 18.96 -25.65 7.69
N ILE A 406 17.65 -25.91 7.79
CA ILE A 406 17.02 -26.96 7.02
C ILE A 406 16.56 -26.33 5.73
N ASN A 407 16.97 -26.91 4.62
CA ASN A 407 16.48 -26.53 3.32
C ASN A 407 15.65 -27.66 2.75
N VAL A 408 14.44 -27.35 2.31
CA VAL A 408 13.55 -28.27 1.60
C VAL A 408 13.39 -27.78 0.18
N TYR A 409 13.87 -28.55 -0.77
CA TYR A 409 13.85 -28.17 -2.20
C TYR A 409 13.63 -29.36 -3.12
N PRO A 410 13.15 -29.14 -4.35
CA PRO A 410 12.60 -27.90 -4.84
C PRO A 410 11.28 -27.55 -4.15
N ASN A 411 10.99 -26.26 -4.01
CA ASN A 411 9.73 -25.75 -3.50
C ASN A 411 9.40 -24.45 -4.27
N PRO A 412 8.39 -24.45 -5.14
CA PRO A 412 7.41 -25.53 -5.40
C PRO A 412 7.97 -26.83 -5.97
N THR A 413 7.22 -27.92 -5.88
CA THR A 413 7.62 -29.26 -6.31
C THR A 413 6.50 -30.02 -7.00
N SER A 414 6.85 -30.83 -8.01
CA SER A 414 5.92 -31.73 -8.70
C SER A 414 6.03 -33.20 -8.25
N GLU A 415 7.19 -33.64 -7.80
CA GLU A 415 7.41 -35.07 -7.49
C GLU A 415 8.17 -35.33 -6.20
N ILE A 416 9.40 -34.87 -6.05
CA ILE A 416 10.28 -35.23 -4.96
C ILE A 416 10.84 -33.96 -4.32
N ILE A 417 10.76 -33.89 -2.99
CA ILE A 417 11.46 -32.90 -2.18
C ILE A 417 12.65 -33.54 -1.50
N THR A 418 13.71 -32.76 -1.33
CA THR A 418 14.93 -33.14 -0.62
C THR A 418 15.11 -32.26 0.61
N ILE A 419 15.46 -32.88 1.73
CA ILE A 419 15.75 -32.20 3.00
C ILE A 419 17.27 -32.15 3.19
N GLU A 420 17.80 -30.94 3.28
CA GLU A 420 19.23 -30.71 3.63
C GLU A 420 19.36 -30.07 5.02
N GLY A 421 20.55 -30.22 5.61
CA GLY A 421 20.88 -29.64 6.90
C GLY A 421 20.73 -30.64 8.08
N ILE A 422 19.86 -31.66 7.97
CA ILE A 422 19.70 -32.67 9.04
C ILE A 422 19.58 -34.08 8.47
N GLU A 423 19.68 -35.08 9.38
CA GLU A 423 19.33 -36.48 9.15
C GLU A 423 17.93 -36.75 9.73
N PRO A 424 16.88 -36.79 8.91
CA PRO A 424 15.52 -37.00 9.41
C PRO A 424 15.38 -38.40 10.02
N ALA A 425 14.79 -38.49 11.19
CA ALA A 425 14.32 -39.76 11.76
C ALA A 425 12.91 -40.07 11.27
N GLU A 426 12.07 -39.03 11.23
CA GLU A 426 10.72 -39.10 10.72
C GLU A 426 10.34 -37.80 10.01
N VAL A 427 9.58 -37.89 8.92
CA VAL A 427 8.92 -36.74 8.25
C VAL A 427 7.45 -37.02 8.10
N GLN A 428 6.64 -36.13 8.62
CA GLN A 428 5.20 -36.16 8.56
C GLN A 428 4.72 -35.00 7.68
N VAL A 429 3.83 -35.28 6.74
CA VAL A 429 3.25 -34.30 5.82
C VAL A 429 1.77 -34.11 6.17
N TYR A 430 1.38 -32.87 6.40
CA TYR A 430 0.00 -32.50 6.74
C TYR A 430 -0.60 -31.63 5.64
N ASN A 431 -1.88 -31.81 5.34
CA ASN A 431 -2.61 -30.89 4.48
C ASN A 431 -3.01 -29.62 5.24
N THR A 432 -3.61 -28.65 4.54
CA THR A 432 -4.07 -27.38 5.10
C THR A 432 -5.14 -27.51 6.19
N PHE A 433 -5.78 -28.70 6.32
CA PHE A 433 -6.74 -29.01 7.39
C PHE A 433 -6.09 -29.67 8.61
N GLY A 434 -4.74 -29.75 8.64
CA GLY A 434 -4.02 -30.40 9.73
C GLY A 434 -4.10 -31.94 9.73
N GLN A 435 -4.58 -32.56 8.66
CA GLN A 435 -4.66 -34.01 8.55
C GLN A 435 -3.34 -34.58 8.06
N LEU A 436 -2.83 -35.59 8.72
CA LEU A 436 -1.63 -36.34 8.29
C LEU A 436 -1.95 -37.08 6.99
N VAL A 437 -1.26 -36.70 5.90
CA VAL A 437 -1.44 -37.31 4.57
C VAL A 437 -0.29 -38.25 4.19
N LYS A 438 0.88 -38.10 4.83
CA LYS A 438 2.04 -38.98 4.61
C LYS A 438 2.98 -38.96 5.81
N SER A 439 3.56 -40.10 6.12
CA SER A 439 4.68 -40.23 7.06
C SER A 439 5.76 -41.13 6.47
N VAL A 440 7.01 -40.72 6.57
CA VAL A 440 8.18 -41.50 6.11
C VAL A 440 9.28 -41.47 7.17
N GLN A 441 10.05 -42.54 7.26
CA GLN A 441 11.11 -42.73 8.26
C GLN A 441 12.48 -42.72 7.59
N GLY A 442 13.43 -42.02 8.22
CA GLY A 442 14.87 -42.16 7.93
C GLY A 442 15.32 -41.75 6.53
N THR A 443 14.58 -40.88 5.82
CA THR A 443 14.93 -40.49 4.45
C THR A 443 14.94 -38.97 4.28
N LYS A 444 15.89 -38.48 3.48
CA LYS A 444 15.97 -37.08 3.06
C LYS A 444 15.13 -36.76 1.82
N ALA A 445 14.81 -37.77 1.01
CA ALA A 445 14.05 -37.60 -0.21
C ALA A 445 12.62 -38.12 -0.02
N ILE A 446 11.64 -37.28 -0.25
CA ILE A 446 10.24 -37.59 -0.05
C ILE A 446 9.49 -37.40 -1.35
N ASN A 447 8.91 -38.50 -1.85
CA ASN A 447 8.07 -38.45 -3.03
C ASN A 447 6.68 -37.93 -2.65
N VAL A 448 6.28 -36.78 -3.20
CA VAL A 448 4.98 -36.14 -3.05
C VAL A 448 4.15 -36.19 -4.35
N GLY A 449 4.64 -36.83 -5.40
CA GLY A 449 4.04 -36.83 -6.73
C GLY A 449 2.61 -37.38 -6.79
N THR A 450 2.22 -38.25 -5.85
CA THR A 450 0.84 -38.80 -5.76
C THR A 450 -0.11 -37.94 -4.92
N MET A 451 0.37 -36.87 -4.34
CA MET A 451 -0.44 -35.96 -3.52
C MET A 451 -1.15 -34.95 -4.43
N PRO A 452 -2.36 -34.51 -4.10
CA PRO A 452 -3.02 -33.41 -4.82
C PRO A 452 -2.17 -32.14 -4.86
N GLU A 453 -2.40 -31.30 -5.86
CA GLU A 453 -1.83 -29.95 -5.88
C GLU A 453 -2.32 -29.15 -4.68
N GLY A 454 -1.42 -28.30 -4.13
CA GLY A 454 -1.74 -27.48 -2.98
C GLY A 454 -0.59 -27.31 -2.00
N MET A 455 -0.89 -26.65 -0.90
CA MET A 455 0.05 -26.36 0.16
C MET A 455 0.05 -27.47 1.23
N TYR A 456 1.23 -27.81 1.71
CA TYR A 456 1.42 -28.83 2.77
C TYR A 456 2.40 -28.31 3.81
N LEU A 457 2.21 -28.79 5.04
CA LEU A 457 3.14 -28.57 6.15
C LEU A 457 3.93 -29.87 6.41
N LEU A 458 5.26 -29.77 6.43
CA LEU A 458 6.15 -30.84 6.82
C LEU A 458 6.56 -30.68 8.28
N ARG A 459 6.36 -31.70 9.08
CA ARG A 459 6.99 -31.85 10.38
C ARG A 459 8.15 -32.83 10.26
N ILE A 460 9.36 -32.35 10.44
CA ILE A 460 10.60 -33.11 10.24
C ILE A 460 11.21 -33.32 11.62
N ALA A 461 11.32 -34.58 12.10
CA ALA A 461 11.95 -34.92 13.37
C ALA A 461 13.34 -35.53 13.10
N ASP A 462 14.35 -35.11 13.84
CA ASP A 462 15.69 -35.68 13.81
C ASP A 462 15.82 -36.87 14.80
N LYS A 463 16.97 -37.54 14.77
CA LYS A 463 17.26 -38.67 15.68
C LYS A 463 17.42 -38.27 17.15
N LYS A 464 17.56 -36.99 17.45
CA LYS A 464 17.67 -36.44 18.80
C LYS A 464 16.32 -36.07 19.40
N GLY A 465 15.24 -36.09 18.58
CA GLY A 465 13.88 -35.73 18.97
C GLY A 465 13.52 -34.27 18.67
N ASN A 466 14.41 -33.47 18.05
CA ASN A 466 14.08 -32.12 17.62
C ASN A 466 13.12 -32.21 16.46
N ALA A 467 12.12 -31.32 16.43
CA ALA A 467 11.13 -31.23 15.36
C ALA A 467 11.20 -29.85 14.66
N PHE A 468 11.14 -29.88 13.33
CA PHE A 468 11.22 -28.72 12.47
C PHE A 468 9.96 -28.70 11.60
N LEU A 469 9.47 -27.51 11.32
CA LEU A 469 8.29 -27.30 10.48
C LEU A 469 8.68 -26.53 9.22
N GLU A 470 8.37 -27.11 8.07
CA GLU A 470 8.61 -26.49 6.77
C GLU A 470 7.36 -26.54 5.90
N ARG A 471 7.19 -25.55 5.06
CA ARG A 471 6.07 -25.47 4.13
C ARG A 471 6.51 -25.82 2.73
N ILE A 472 5.72 -26.65 2.03
CA ILE A 472 5.93 -26.95 0.63
C ILE A 472 4.65 -26.64 -0.18
N VAL A 473 4.86 -26.28 -1.45
CA VAL A 473 3.82 -26.15 -2.45
C VAL A 473 3.99 -27.30 -3.45
N LYS A 474 2.93 -28.10 -3.63
CA LYS A 474 2.84 -29.16 -4.65
C LYS A 474 2.12 -28.62 -5.87
N GLU A 475 2.80 -28.62 -7.01
CA GLU A 475 2.28 -28.29 -8.34
C GLU A 475 1.85 -29.55 -9.12
#